data_227adcf4b8116c0a5b70b9819577f5f5
#
_entry.id   227adcf4b8116c0a5b70b9819577f5f5
#
_cell.length_a   1.000
_cell.length_b   1.000
_cell.length_c   1.000
_cell.angle_alpha   90.00
_cell.angle_beta   90.00
_cell.angle_gamma   90.00
#
_symmetry.space_group_name_H-M   'P 1'
#
loop_
_entity.id
_entity.type
_entity.pdbx_description
1 polymer ?
#
loop_
_entity_poly.entity_id
_entity_poly.type
_entity_poly.pdbx_seq_one_letter_code
_entity_poly.pdbx_strand_id
1 'polypeptide(L)'
;MEKKQVSNYMTHDVVSVDVSQNVGDVIRLIKTTHHDGFPVVRDGRVVGYICARDIIGEHPEIRADQRMTRHTITANPTTTVTEVARRIFRTGIQKLPIVDSDMKLKGIISNLDVIRSQIERVTPEKVFNFQRALQALYGVGSTLKREAVPVSAVHPTQSAVHQDELDGRMYELQKRLAEPVIVVSTGDRLILVDGHHRAVASAQQGYETVDSYVIDLGQDIR
;
A
#
# COMPACT_ATOMS: atom_id res chain seq x y z
N MET A 1 -2.76 19.79 3.76
CA MET A 1 -2.26 18.40 3.63
C MET A 1 -3.38 17.46 4.02
N GLU A 2 -3.84 16.67 3.08
CA GLU A 2 -4.87 15.66 3.34
C GLU A 2 -4.31 14.58 4.29
N LYS A 3 -4.99 14.36 5.40
CA LYS A 3 -4.54 13.37 6.39
C LYS A 3 -4.78 11.97 5.81
N LYS A 4 -3.71 11.21 5.55
CA LYS A 4 -3.79 9.82 5.09
C LYS A 4 -4.58 8.98 6.10
N GLN A 5 -5.77 8.52 5.71
CA GLN A 5 -6.62 7.67 6.54
C GLN A 5 -6.27 6.19 6.36
N VAL A 6 -6.46 5.41 7.42
CA VAL A 6 -6.19 3.96 7.42
C VAL A 6 -7.03 3.22 6.39
N SER A 7 -8.28 3.66 6.16
CA SER A 7 -9.18 3.05 5.16
C SER A 7 -8.57 2.94 3.75
N ASN A 8 -7.62 3.82 3.41
CA ASN A 8 -6.99 3.83 2.09
C ASN A 8 -5.82 2.81 1.97
N TYR A 9 -5.36 2.24 3.09
CA TYR A 9 -4.17 1.39 3.14
C TYR A 9 -4.43 0.01 3.74
N MET A 10 -5.51 -0.16 4.50
CA MET A 10 -5.85 -1.42 5.16
C MET A 10 -6.26 -2.51 4.16
N THR A 11 -6.05 -3.76 4.53
CA THR A 11 -6.63 -4.92 3.85
C THR A 11 -8.08 -5.08 4.31
N HIS A 12 -9.02 -5.18 3.37
CA HIS A 12 -10.46 -5.29 3.65
C HIS A 12 -10.91 -6.74 3.87
N ASP A 13 -10.42 -7.68 3.06
CA ASP A 13 -10.76 -9.10 3.17
C ASP A 13 -9.87 -9.77 4.21
N VAL A 14 -10.30 -9.66 5.47
CA VAL A 14 -9.52 -10.14 6.62
C VAL A 14 -9.89 -11.56 6.98
N VAL A 15 -8.90 -12.45 6.93
CA VAL A 15 -9.05 -13.78 7.54
C VAL A 15 -9.11 -13.62 9.06
N SER A 16 -10.17 -14.10 9.68
CA SER A 16 -10.39 -14.05 11.13
C SER A 16 -10.69 -15.43 11.69
N VAL A 17 -10.53 -15.57 12.98
CA VAL A 17 -10.85 -16.78 13.75
C VAL A 17 -12.13 -16.54 14.54
N ASP A 18 -13.12 -17.42 14.42
CA ASP A 18 -14.29 -17.38 15.31
C ASP A 18 -13.94 -17.93 16.70
N VAL A 19 -14.57 -17.38 17.75
CA VAL A 19 -14.34 -17.80 19.14
C VAL A 19 -14.62 -19.28 19.39
N SER A 20 -15.44 -19.92 18.56
CA SER A 20 -15.77 -21.35 18.64
C SER A 20 -14.69 -22.26 18.06
N GLN A 21 -13.81 -21.73 17.21
CA GLN A 21 -12.70 -22.48 16.62
C GLN A 21 -11.65 -22.85 17.66
N ASN A 22 -10.88 -23.89 17.36
CA ASN A 22 -9.82 -24.40 18.25
C ASN A 22 -8.41 -24.07 17.72
N VAL A 23 -7.39 -24.37 18.53
CA VAL A 23 -5.97 -24.16 18.20
C VAL A 23 -5.60 -24.89 16.90
N GLY A 24 -6.14 -26.09 16.65
CA GLY A 24 -5.91 -26.86 15.43
C GLY A 24 -6.40 -26.12 14.18
N ASP A 25 -7.53 -25.42 14.29
CA ASP A 25 -8.04 -24.56 13.20
C ASP A 25 -7.11 -23.38 12.93
N VAL A 26 -6.62 -22.73 13.98
CA VAL A 26 -5.67 -21.62 13.86
C VAL A 26 -4.37 -22.08 13.20
N ILE A 27 -3.85 -23.27 13.60
CA ILE A 27 -2.65 -23.85 12.97
C ILE A 27 -2.87 -24.09 11.47
N ARG A 28 -4.06 -24.59 11.07
CA ARG A 28 -4.40 -24.76 9.66
C ARG A 28 -4.42 -23.42 8.92
N LEU A 29 -5.03 -22.39 9.49
CA LEU A 29 -5.05 -21.04 8.90
C LEU A 29 -3.65 -20.49 8.73
N ILE A 30 -2.75 -20.60 9.72
CA ILE A 30 -1.35 -20.18 9.61
C ILE A 30 -0.66 -20.87 8.41
N LYS A 31 -0.84 -22.19 8.28
CA LYS A 31 -0.22 -22.98 7.20
C LYS A 31 -0.74 -22.64 5.83
N THR A 32 -2.03 -22.33 5.70
CA THR A 32 -2.67 -22.08 4.39
C THR A 32 -2.57 -20.64 3.93
N THR A 33 -2.55 -19.67 4.86
CA THR A 33 -2.53 -18.24 4.54
C THR A 33 -1.15 -17.62 4.68
N HIS A 34 -0.20 -18.31 5.29
CA HIS A 34 1.13 -17.79 5.66
C HIS A 34 1.08 -16.55 6.57
N HIS A 35 -0.06 -16.31 7.23
CA HIS A 35 -0.19 -15.28 8.25
C HIS A 35 0.20 -15.83 9.61
N ASP A 36 0.84 -15.02 10.43
CA ASP A 36 1.30 -15.36 11.78
C ASP A 36 0.27 -15.13 12.88
N GLY A 37 -0.87 -14.48 12.56
CA GLY A 37 -1.94 -14.22 13.51
C GLY A 37 -3.17 -13.59 12.91
N PHE A 38 -4.28 -13.66 13.65
CA PHE A 38 -5.63 -13.34 13.19
C PHE A 38 -6.44 -12.60 14.25
N PRO A 39 -7.31 -11.65 13.88
CA PRO A 39 -8.37 -11.16 14.76
C PRO A 39 -9.29 -12.32 15.16
N VAL A 40 -9.65 -12.38 16.44
CA VAL A 40 -10.67 -13.30 16.94
C VAL A 40 -11.99 -12.56 17.02
N VAL A 41 -13.02 -13.14 16.41
CA VAL A 41 -14.34 -12.51 16.30
C VAL A 41 -15.44 -13.35 16.96
N ARG A 42 -16.46 -12.64 17.44
CA ARG A 42 -17.75 -13.21 17.87
C ARG A 42 -18.85 -12.39 17.19
N ASP A 43 -19.68 -13.03 16.40
CA ASP A 43 -20.74 -12.35 15.63
C ASP A 43 -20.21 -11.18 14.78
N GLY A 44 -19.00 -11.36 14.18
CA GLY A 44 -18.32 -10.36 13.38
C GLY A 44 -17.66 -9.22 14.16
N ARG A 45 -17.74 -9.22 15.50
CA ARG A 45 -17.10 -8.22 16.38
C ARG A 45 -15.76 -8.73 16.87
N VAL A 46 -14.74 -7.91 16.83
CA VAL A 46 -13.41 -8.25 17.34
C VAL A 46 -13.44 -8.32 18.87
N VAL A 47 -13.10 -9.49 19.40
CA VAL A 47 -13.03 -9.76 20.84
C VAL A 47 -11.61 -10.08 21.33
N GLY A 48 -10.67 -10.26 20.41
CA GLY A 48 -9.27 -10.54 20.71
C GLY A 48 -8.40 -10.67 19.46
N TYR A 49 -7.18 -11.09 19.69
CA TYR A 49 -6.21 -11.43 18.64
C TYR A 49 -5.47 -12.70 19.06
N ILE A 50 -5.21 -13.61 18.11
CA ILE A 50 -4.47 -14.85 18.36
C ILE A 50 -3.34 -14.97 17.33
N CYS A 51 -2.14 -15.30 17.79
CA CYS A 51 -0.98 -15.47 16.94
C CYS A 51 -0.28 -16.80 17.20
N ALA A 52 0.66 -17.16 16.31
CA ALA A 52 1.42 -18.40 16.41
C ALA A 52 2.07 -18.58 17.80
N ARG A 53 2.56 -17.51 18.41
CA ARG A 53 3.20 -17.52 19.73
C ARG A 53 2.24 -17.93 20.85
N ASP A 54 0.94 -17.59 20.73
CA ASP A 54 -0.08 -17.89 21.75
C ASP A 54 -0.47 -19.36 21.77
N ILE A 55 -0.12 -20.12 20.72
CA ILE A 55 -0.54 -21.52 20.51
C ILE A 55 0.63 -22.51 20.46
N ILE A 56 1.88 -22.05 20.58
CA ILE A 56 3.05 -22.93 20.62
C ILE A 56 2.96 -23.86 21.86
N GLY A 57 2.97 -25.15 21.60
CA GLY A 57 2.90 -26.17 22.67
C GLY A 57 1.50 -26.44 23.21
N GLU A 58 0.48 -25.78 22.68
CA GLU A 58 -0.91 -26.00 23.11
C GLU A 58 -1.56 -27.20 22.41
N HIS A 59 -2.50 -27.82 23.10
CA HIS A 59 -3.26 -28.96 22.52
C HIS A 59 -4.24 -28.46 21.45
N PRO A 60 -4.34 -29.13 20.28
CA PRO A 60 -5.20 -28.70 19.18
C PRO A 60 -6.68 -28.48 19.51
N GLU A 61 -7.22 -29.20 20.49
CA GLU A 61 -8.62 -29.10 20.88
C GLU A 61 -8.95 -27.91 21.80
N ILE A 62 -7.92 -27.17 22.27
CA ILE A 62 -8.14 -25.98 23.10
C ILE A 62 -8.80 -24.89 22.24
N ARG A 63 -9.83 -24.25 22.78
CA ARG A 63 -10.54 -23.19 22.08
C ARG A 63 -9.67 -21.93 21.92
N ALA A 64 -9.80 -21.26 20.79
CA ALA A 64 -9.07 -20.03 20.47
C ALA A 64 -9.31 -18.93 21.52
N ASP A 65 -10.53 -18.79 22.05
CA ASP A 65 -10.86 -17.80 23.07
C ASP A 65 -10.18 -18.02 24.44
N GLN A 66 -9.61 -19.20 24.68
CA GLN A 66 -8.83 -19.48 25.88
C GLN A 66 -7.36 -19.10 25.76
N ARG A 67 -6.87 -18.87 24.52
CA ARG A 67 -5.47 -18.55 24.24
C ARG A 67 -5.27 -17.17 23.59
N MET A 68 -6.33 -16.57 23.07
CA MET A 68 -6.25 -15.24 22.47
C MET A 68 -5.83 -14.17 23.48
N THR A 69 -5.11 -13.18 23.02
CA THR A 69 -4.94 -11.93 23.74
C THR A 69 -6.26 -11.17 23.70
N ARG A 70 -6.87 -10.95 24.87
CA ARG A 70 -8.03 -10.07 25.04
C ARG A 70 -7.57 -8.61 25.03
N HIS A 71 -8.46 -7.64 24.89
CA HIS A 71 -8.13 -6.21 24.87
C HIS A 71 -7.14 -5.82 23.78
N THR A 72 -7.35 -6.40 22.61
CA THR A 72 -6.56 -6.07 21.43
C THR A 72 -6.68 -4.58 21.09
N ILE A 73 -5.56 -3.98 20.73
CA ILE A 73 -5.52 -2.60 20.25
C ILE A 73 -6.15 -2.57 18.85
N THR A 74 -7.10 -1.67 18.67
CA THR A 74 -7.81 -1.46 17.40
C THR A 74 -7.74 -0.01 16.96
N ALA A 75 -8.16 0.27 15.73
CA ALA A 75 -8.37 1.63 15.24
C ALA A 75 -9.62 1.69 14.36
N ASN A 76 -10.08 2.90 14.06
CA ASN A 76 -11.19 3.18 13.16
C ASN A 76 -10.69 3.36 11.72
N PRO A 77 -11.52 3.14 10.68
CA PRO A 77 -11.17 3.43 9.29
C PRO A 77 -10.72 4.88 9.04
N THR A 78 -11.25 5.83 9.80
CA THR A 78 -10.92 7.26 9.71
C THR A 78 -9.68 7.68 10.52
N THR A 79 -9.11 6.76 11.31
CA THR A 79 -7.84 7.01 12.02
C THR A 79 -6.73 7.30 11.02
N THR A 80 -5.84 8.25 11.36
CA THR A 80 -4.71 8.55 10.48
C THR A 80 -3.64 7.46 10.53
N VAL A 81 -2.98 7.22 9.38
CA VAL A 81 -1.86 6.26 9.33
C VAL A 81 -0.75 6.63 10.32
N THR A 82 -0.49 7.91 10.52
CA THR A 82 0.50 8.40 11.51
C THR A 82 0.14 7.98 12.94
N GLU A 83 -1.15 8.03 13.29
CA GLU A 83 -1.58 7.60 14.62
C GLU A 83 -1.48 6.10 14.79
N VAL A 84 -1.86 5.32 13.78
CA VAL A 84 -1.69 3.87 13.77
C VAL A 84 -0.21 3.50 13.85
N ALA A 85 0.66 4.18 13.10
CA ALA A 85 2.10 4.00 13.21
C ALA A 85 2.60 4.16 14.65
N ARG A 86 2.19 5.22 15.35
CA ARG A 86 2.55 5.42 16.76
C ARG A 86 2.08 4.27 17.64
N ARG A 87 0.86 3.76 17.44
CA ARG A 87 0.34 2.62 18.20
C ARG A 87 1.18 1.36 17.97
N ILE A 88 1.44 1.02 16.72
CA ILE A 88 2.26 -0.13 16.30
C ILE A 88 3.66 -0.03 16.91
N PHE A 89 4.37 1.09 16.71
CA PHE A 89 5.75 1.27 17.20
C PHE A 89 5.86 1.31 18.72
N ARG A 90 4.87 1.89 19.41
CA ARG A 90 4.90 1.96 20.89
C ARG A 90 4.60 0.62 21.56
N THR A 91 3.81 -0.23 20.92
CA THR A 91 3.35 -1.50 21.51
C THR A 91 4.09 -2.72 20.98
N GLY A 92 4.84 -2.57 19.87
CA GLY A 92 5.54 -3.68 19.20
C GLY A 92 4.61 -4.66 18.48
N ILE A 93 3.32 -4.35 18.36
CA ILE A 93 2.39 -5.17 17.56
C ILE A 93 2.70 -5.00 16.08
N GLN A 94 2.52 -6.06 15.31
CA GLN A 94 2.81 -6.03 13.87
C GLN A 94 1.59 -5.74 13.02
N LYS A 95 0.41 -6.09 13.51
CA LYS A 95 -0.88 -5.95 12.82
C LYS A 95 -1.92 -5.40 13.78
N LEU A 96 -2.81 -4.55 13.27
CA LEU A 96 -3.81 -3.86 14.05
C LEU A 96 -5.17 -3.99 13.36
N PRO A 97 -6.17 -4.65 13.99
CA PRO A 97 -7.52 -4.73 13.44
C PRO A 97 -8.19 -3.36 13.37
N ILE A 98 -8.89 -3.11 12.27
CA ILE A 98 -9.68 -1.91 12.03
C ILE A 98 -11.14 -2.25 12.21
N VAL A 99 -11.81 -1.51 13.08
CA VAL A 99 -13.18 -1.78 13.50
C VAL A 99 -14.05 -0.53 13.43
N ASP A 100 -15.36 -0.71 13.30
CA ASP A 100 -16.33 0.39 13.46
C ASP A 100 -16.68 0.64 14.95
N SER A 101 -17.64 1.54 15.18
CA SER A 101 -18.15 1.87 16.52
C SER A 101 -18.71 0.68 17.28
N ASP A 102 -19.21 -0.34 16.58
CA ASP A 102 -19.78 -1.55 17.15
C ASP A 102 -18.76 -2.68 17.29
N MET A 103 -17.46 -2.39 17.15
CA MET A 103 -16.35 -3.36 17.15
C MET A 103 -16.40 -4.37 15.99
N LYS A 104 -17.21 -4.14 14.95
CA LYS A 104 -17.22 -5.00 13.77
C LYS A 104 -15.96 -4.84 12.96
N LEU A 105 -15.36 -5.95 12.56
CA LEU A 105 -14.14 -5.99 11.76
C LEU A 105 -14.37 -5.38 10.38
N LYS A 106 -13.59 -4.37 10.01
CA LYS A 106 -13.63 -3.66 8.71
C LYS A 106 -12.37 -3.87 7.88
N GLY A 107 -11.27 -4.21 8.54
CA GLY A 107 -9.99 -4.39 7.88
C GLY A 107 -8.89 -4.73 8.87
N ILE A 108 -7.67 -4.85 8.35
CA ILE A 108 -6.45 -4.98 9.14
C ILE A 108 -5.37 -4.13 8.49
N ILE A 109 -4.52 -3.51 9.32
CA ILE A 109 -3.35 -2.77 8.85
C ILE A 109 -2.10 -3.32 9.52
N SER A 110 -1.04 -3.50 8.74
CA SER A 110 0.25 -3.98 9.21
C SER A 110 1.29 -2.86 9.31
N ASN A 111 2.42 -3.13 9.98
CA ASN A 111 3.58 -2.26 9.96
C ASN A 111 4.10 -2.03 8.53
N LEU A 112 4.00 -3.04 7.65
CA LEU A 112 4.40 -2.92 6.25
C LEU A 112 3.51 -1.93 5.50
N ASP A 113 2.19 -1.94 5.72
CA ASP A 113 1.26 -0.97 5.11
C ASP A 113 1.56 0.46 5.60
N VAL A 114 1.94 0.60 6.87
CA VAL A 114 2.39 1.89 7.42
C VAL A 114 3.65 2.37 6.72
N ILE A 115 4.67 1.52 6.56
CA ILE A 115 5.91 1.86 5.85
C ILE A 115 5.59 2.24 4.41
N ARG A 116 4.80 1.44 3.69
CA ARG A 116 4.37 1.72 2.31
C ARG A 116 3.64 3.05 2.19
N SER A 117 2.84 3.44 3.18
CA SER A 117 2.16 4.74 3.20
C SER A 117 3.12 5.94 3.28
N GLN A 118 4.34 5.73 3.77
CA GLN A 118 5.38 6.77 3.89
C GLN A 118 6.21 6.94 2.62
N ILE A 119 6.04 6.08 1.62
CA ILE A 119 6.72 6.21 0.34
C ILE A 119 6.40 7.59 -0.23
N GLU A 120 7.43 8.32 -0.61
CA GLU A 120 7.32 9.71 -1.04
C GLU A 120 6.44 9.83 -2.29
N ARG A 121 5.37 10.61 -2.19
CA ARG A 121 4.42 10.79 -3.30
C ARG A 121 4.95 11.79 -4.32
N VAL A 122 4.65 11.52 -5.58
CA VAL A 122 4.72 12.54 -6.65
C VAL A 122 3.63 13.57 -6.39
N THR A 123 4.01 14.73 -5.86
CA THR A 123 3.06 15.83 -5.62
C THR A 123 3.02 16.77 -6.81
N PRO A 124 1.87 17.42 -7.09
CA PRO A 124 1.80 18.45 -8.14
C PRO A 124 2.88 19.54 -7.99
N GLU A 125 3.25 19.87 -6.76
CA GLU A 125 4.31 20.86 -6.46
C GLU A 125 5.69 20.38 -6.93
N LYS A 126 6.05 19.10 -6.70
CA LYS A 126 7.29 18.52 -7.22
C LYS A 126 7.34 18.57 -8.74
N VAL A 127 6.23 18.18 -9.39
CA VAL A 127 6.14 18.19 -10.84
C VAL A 127 6.30 19.62 -11.39
N PHE A 128 5.64 20.59 -10.76
CA PHE A 128 5.74 22.00 -11.13
C PHE A 128 7.16 22.55 -10.94
N ASN A 129 7.82 22.24 -9.84
CA ASN A 129 9.20 22.63 -9.58
C ASN A 129 10.16 22.02 -10.61
N PHE A 130 9.95 20.75 -10.97
CA PHE A 130 10.71 20.08 -12.01
C PHE A 130 10.48 20.71 -13.38
N GLN A 131 9.24 21.01 -13.74
CA GLN A 131 8.89 21.76 -14.97
C GLN A 131 9.64 23.10 -15.06
N ARG A 132 9.63 23.87 -13.97
CA ARG A 132 10.35 25.15 -13.91
C ARG A 132 11.86 24.98 -14.07
N ALA A 133 12.43 23.94 -13.47
CA ALA A 133 13.85 23.65 -13.63
C ALA A 133 14.20 23.32 -15.08
N LEU A 134 13.38 22.53 -15.78
CA LEU A 134 13.56 22.24 -17.20
C LEU A 134 13.47 23.48 -18.06
N GLN A 135 12.47 24.36 -17.82
CA GLN A 135 12.34 25.61 -18.52
C GLN A 135 13.58 26.53 -18.36
N ALA A 136 14.09 26.61 -17.12
CA ALA A 136 15.27 27.40 -16.83
C ALA A 136 16.55 26.81 -17.46
N LEU A 137 16.65 25.48 -17.54
CA LEU A 137 17.83 24.78 -18.05
C LEU A 137 17.91 24.81 -19.58
N TYR A 138 16.78 24.65 -20.25
CA TYR A 138 16.72 24.51 -21.70
C TYR A 138 16.21 25.80 -22.40
N GLY A 139 15.71 26.78 -21.66
CA GLY A 139 15.21 28.05 -22.23
C GLY A 139 13.94 27.90 -23.07
N VAL A 140 13.19 26.81 -22.90
CA VAL A 140 12.00 26.48 -23.67
C VAL A 140 10.73 26.61 -22.85
N GLY A 141 9.62 26.97 -23.49
CA GLY A 141 8.30 26.88 -22.90
C GLY A 141 7.88 25.41 -22.71
N SER A 142 7.05 25.16 -21.72
CA SER A 142 6.49 23.82 -21.53
C SER A 142 5.06 23.87 -21.04
N THR A 143 4.27 22.84 -21.37
CA THR A 143 2.94 22.63 -20.82
C THR A 143 2.94 21.41 -19.91
N LEU A 144 2.11 21.44 -18.86
CA LEU A 144 1.92 20.32 -17.93
C LEU A 144 0.50 19.79 -18.08
N LYS A 145 0.37 18.49 -18.32
CA LYS A 145 -0.91 17.78 -18.39
C LYS A 145 -0.86 16.53 -17.51
N ARG A 146 -2.02 16.11 -17.03
CA ARG A 146 -2.18 14.78 -16.43
C ARG A 146 -3.01 13.93 -17.38
N GLU A 147 -2.45 12.84 -17.86
CA GLU A 147 -3.09 11.94 -18.80
C GLU A 147 -2.54 10.50 -18.68
N ALA A 148 -3.31 9.54 -19.17
CA ALA A 148 -2.86 8.17 -19.29
C ALA A 148 -2.02 8.01 -20.56
N VAL A 149 -0.77 7.55 -20.41
CA VAL A 149 0.13 7.29 -21.54
C VAL A 149 0.33 5.78 -21.74
N PRO A 150 0.47 5.30 -23.00
CA PRO A 150 0.75 3.90 -23.25
C PRO A 150 2.08 3.50 -22.60
N VAL A 151 2.07 2.42 -21.79
CA VAL A 151 3.28 1.93 -21.10
C VAL A 151 4.38 1.58 -22.10
N SER A 152 4.00 1.03 -23.26
CA SER A 152 4.93 0.67 -24.34
C SER A 152 5.59 1.84 -25.06
N ALA A 153 5.02 3.06 -24.95
CA ALA A 153 5.55 4.26 -25.61
C ALA A 153 6.53 5.03 -24.71
N VAL A 154 6.63 4.66 -23.43
CA VAL A 154 7.46 5.38 -22.46
C VAL A 154 8.88 4.82 -22.46
N HIS A 155 9.87 5.68 -22.70
CA HIS A 155 11.29 5.33 -22.69
C HIS A 155 11.90 5.53 -21.29
N PRO A 156 12.35 4.48 -20.60
CA PRO A 156 12.95 4.64 -19.28
C PRO A 156 14.33 5.29 -19.35
N THR A 157 14.64 6.12 -18.36
CA THR A 157 15.99 6.69 -18.16
C THR A 157 16.87 5.86 -17.24
N GLN A 158 16.30 4.85 -16.55
CA GLN A 158 17.02 3.91 -15.71
C GLN A 158 17.04 2.53 -16.37
N SER A 159 18.20 1.86 -16.33
CA SER A 159 18.42 0.55 -16.94
C SER A 159 17.99 -0.63 -16.07
N ALA A 160 17.77 -0.42 -14.78
CA ALA A 160 17.40 -1.46 -13.82
C ALA A 160 16.37 -0.96 -12.82
N VAL A 161 15.49 -1.86 -12.39
CA VAL A 161 14.56 -1.67 -11.27
C VAL A 161 14.84 -2.74 -10.22
N HIS A 162 14.71 -2.37 -8.95
CA HIS A 162 14.92 -3.29 -7.84
C HIS A 162 13.65 -4.07 -7.53
N GLN A 163 13.78 -5.39 -7.33
CA GLN A 163 12.63 -6.29 -7.15
C GLN A 163 11.80 -5.93 -5.91
N ASP A 164 12.45 -5.59 -4.80
CA ASP A 164 11.76 -5.25 -3.55
C ASP A 164 10.86 -4.02 -3.70
N GLU A 165 11.31 -3.02 -4.48
CA GLU A 165 10.50 -1.83 -4.78
C GLU A 165 9.38 -2.15 -5.78
N LEU A 166 9.63 -3.06 -6.72
CA LEU A 166 8.65 -3.49 -7.70
C LEU A 166 7.42 -4.14 -7.03
N ASP A 167 7.64 -5.04 -6.07
CA ASP A 167 6.58 -5.70 -5.32
C ASP A 167 5.71 -4.68 -4.56
N GLY A 168 6.34 -3.64 -4.00
CA GLY A 168 5.64 -2.52 -3.37
C GLY A 168 4.73 -1.77 -4.34
N ARG A 169 5.20 -1.50 -5.57
CA ARG A 169 4.43 -0.81 -6.60
C ARG A 169 3.30 -1.66 -7.18
N MET A 170 3.50 -2.97 -7.30
CA MET A 170 2.45 -3.90 -7.70
C MET A 170 1.29 -3.89 -6.69
N TYR A 171 1.61 -3.87 -5.40
CA TYR A 171 0.60 -3.72 -4.35
C TYR A 171 -0.18 -2.39 -4.45
N GLU A 172 0.51 -1.27 -4.67
CA GLU A 172 -0.13 0.04 -4.83
C GLU A 172 -1.10 0.07 -6.02
N LEU A 173 -0.72 -0.52 -7.16
CA LEU A 173 -1.58 -0.65 -8.33
C LEU A 173 -2.85 -1.45 -8.03
N GLN A 174 -2.72 -2.60 -7.36
CA GLN A 174 -3.86 -3.44 -6.97
C GLN A 174 -4.83 -2.71 -6.04
N LYS A 175 -4.30 -1.86 -5.15
CA LYS A 175 -5.10 -1.04 -4.23
C LYS A 175 -5.59 0.29 -4.84
N ARG A 176 -5.29 0.56 -6.11
CA ARG A 176 -5.57 1.84 -6.79
C ARG A 176 -4.96 3.05 -6.07
N LEU A 177 -3.82 2.84 -5.42
CA LEU A 177 -3.07 3.86 -4.70
C LEU A 177 -1.84 4.33 -5.48
N ALA A 178 -1.60 3.73 -6.65
CA ALA A 178 -0.46 4.07 -7.49
C ALA A 178 -0.55 5.53 -7.94
N GLU A 179 0.56 6.24 -7.74
CA GLU A 179 0.66 7.64 -8.12
C GLU A 179 1.05 7.77 -9.58
N PRO A 180 0.72 8.91 -10.22
CA PRO A 180 1.16 9.19 -11.56
C PRO A 180 2.69 9.12 -11.68
N VAL A 181 3.18 8.63 -12.81
CA VAL A 181 4.60 8.76 -13.17
C VAL A 181 4.89 10.14 -13.75
N ILE A 182 6.16 10.54 -13.86
CA ILE A 182 6.55 11.80 -14.51
C ILE A 182 7.19 11.47 -15.85
N VAL A 183 6.62 12.00 -16.90
CA VAL A 183 7.05 11.84 -18.29
C VAL A 183 7.38 13.21 -18.89
N VAL A 184 8.47 13.31 -19.62
CA VAL A 184 8.81 14.46 -20.45
C VAL A 184 8.56 14.08 -21.90
N SER A 185 7.76 14.89 -22.58
CA SER A 185 7.52 14.79 -24.03
C SER A 185 8.43 15.79 -24.78
N THR A 186 9.14 15.28 -25.77
CA THR A 186 9.97 16.07 -26.70
C THR A 186 9.35 16.13 -28.10
N GLY A 187 8.05 15.89 -28.20
CA GLY A 187 7.29 15.85 -29.43
C GLY A 187 7.24 14.44 -30.05
N ASP A 188 8.38 13.80 -30.25
CA ASP A 188 8.50 12.46 -30.83
C ASP A 188 8.72 11.35 -29.80
N ARG A 189 9.12 11.69 -28.58
CA ARG A 189 9.46 10.74 -27.51
C ARG A 189 8.80 11.06 -26.18
N LEU A 190 8.40 10.02 -25.47
CA LEU A 190 7.93 10.08 -24.09
C LEU A 190 9.01 9.49 -23.19
N ILE A 191 9.72 10.35 -22.44
CA ILE A 191 10.86 9.99 -21.61
C ILE A 191 10.39 9.85 -20.16
N LEU A 192 10.50 8.67 -19.57
CA LEU A 192 10.17 8.43 -18.17
C LEU A 192 11.27 8.98 -17.26
N VAL A 193 10.91 9.99 -16.46
CA VAL A 193 11.85 10.66 -15.55
C VAL A 193 11.72 10.14 -14.13
N ASP A 194 10.49 9.89 -13.67
CA ASP A 194 10.23 9.31 -12.36
C ASP A 194 9.11 8.28 -12.42
N GLY A 195 9.20 7.27 -11.56
CA GLY A 195 8.23 6.20 -11.46
C GLY A 195 8.56 4.95 -12.28
N HIS A 196 9.85 4.66 -12.54
CA HIS A 196 10.32 3.50 -13.30
C HIS A 196 9.73 2.17 -12.78
N HIS A 197 9.76 1.96 -11.46
CA HIS A 197 9.15 0.77 -10.83
C HIS A 197 7.65 0.69 -11.06
N ARG A 198 6.92 1.84 -11.05
CA ARG A 198 5.48 1.89 -11.33
C ARG A 198 5.16 1.55 -12.77
N ALA A 199 5.93 2.08 -13.71
CA ALA A 199 5.76 1.76 -15.14
C ALA A 199 6.02 0.27 -15.41
N VAL A 200 7.09 -0.30 -14.84
CA VAL A 200 7.40 -1.74 -14.97
C VAL A 200 6.32 -2.60 -14.31
N ALA A 201 5.87 -2.24 -13.09
CA ALA A 201 4.80 -2.94 -12.41
C ALA A 201 3.48 -2.91 -13.22
N SER A 202 3.16 -1.77 -13.83
CA SER A 202 2.00 -1.64 -14.72
C SER A 202 2.10 -2.58 -15.92
N ALA A 203 3.26 -2.62 -16.58
CA ALA A 203 3.51 -3.53 -17.70
C ALA A 203 3.37 -5.00 -17.29
N GLN A 204 3.95 -5.40 -16.16
CA GLN A 204 3.89 -6.78 -15.66
C GLN A 204 2.48 -7.22 -15.26
N GLN A 205 1.64 -6.30 -14.82
CA GLN A 205 0.23 -6.57 -14.50
C GLN A 205 -0.71 -6.47 -15.71
N GLY A 206 -0.17 -6.20 -16.91
CA GLY A 206 -0.95 -6.14 -18.14
C GLY A 206 -1.73 -4.85 -18.34
N TYR A 207 -1.40 -3.77 -17.63
CA TYR A 207 -1.99 -2.47 -17.90
C TYR A 207 -1.44 -1.91 -19.22
N GLU A 208 -2.32 -1.46 -20.11
CA GLU A 208 -1.94 -0.84 -21.38
C GLU A 208 -1.41 0.58 -21.19
N THR A 209 -1.91 1.28 -20.16
CA THR A 209 -1.57 2.68 -19.89
C THR A 209 -1.15 2.87 -18.44
N VAL A 210 -0.39 3.94 -18.19
CA VAL A 210 -0.01 4.41 -16.87
C VAL A 210 -0.40 5.87 -16.69
N ASP A 211 -1.00 6.21 -15.54
CA ASP A 211 -1.36 7.59 -15.19
C ASP A 211 -0.09 8.43 -15.03
N SER A 212 -0.03 9.57 -15.71
CA SER A 212 1.20 10.32 -15.88
C SER A 212 1.00 11.83 -15.76
N TYR A 213 1.96 12.50 -15.16
CA TYR A 213 2.18 13.93 -15.41
C TYR A 213 3.11 14.06 -16.61
N VAL A 214 2.59 14.61 -17.70
CA VAL A 214 3.34 14.84 -18.94
C VAL A 214 3.76 16.31 -18.99
N ILE A 215 5.07 16.55 -19.00
CA ILE A 215 5.69 17.85 -19.24
C ILE A 215 6.08 17.87 -20.71
N ASP A 216 5.30 18.58 -21.50
CA ASP A 216 5.55 18.72 -22.93
C ASP A 216 6.44 19.94 -23.19
N LEU A 217 7.62 19.69 -23.75
CA LEU A 217 8.61 20.72 -24.09
C LEU A 217 8.50 21.22 -25.56
N GLY A 218 7.51 20.68 -26.31
CA GLY A 218 7.38 20.99 -27.72
C GLY A 218 8.46 20.39 -28.60
N GLN A 219 8.46 20.78 -29.90
CA GLN A 219 9.39 20.21 -30.89
C GLN A 219 10.74 20.95 -30.99
N ASP A 220 10.98 21.97 -30.17
CA ASP A 220 12.12 22.89 -30.32
C ASP A 220 13.41 22.47 -29.57
N ILE A 221 13.44 21.28 -29.00
CA ILE A 221 14.67 20.75 -28.38
C ILE A 221 15.41 19.89 -29.40
N ARG A 222 16.38 20.47 -30.04
CA ARG A 222 17.40 19.77 -30.84
C ARG A 222 18.69 19.55 -30.04
#